data_07dca06ab216dfeb6c3759b1288deca9
#
_entry.id   07dca06ab216dfeb6c3759b1288deca9
#
_cell.length_a   1.000
_cell.length_b   1.000
_cell.length_c   1.000
_cell.angle_alpha   90.00
_cell.angle_beta   90.00
_cell.angle_gamma   90.00
#
_symmetry.space_group_name_H-M   'P 1'
#
loop_
_entity.id
_entity.type
_entity.pdbx_description
1 polymer ?
#
loop_
_entity_poly.entity_id
_entity_poly.type
_entity_poly.pdbx_seq_one_letter_code
_entity_poly.pdbx_strand_id
1 'polypeptide(L)'
;DLEQPDPSECPDKSPIHGCAFPAAEIMIAMNTELVADAPELITFFKNWDWSAGNQLTAEGWYADNKEALTNKGKTSEEIYSATGVWYLKNNDAWKSWTPDEVTAKVEAALAKES
;
A
#
# COMPACT_ATOMS: atom_id res chain seq x y z
N ASP A 1 16.28 -18.86 -6.02
CA ASP A 1 15.35 -19.99 -5.82
C ASP A 1 14.73 -19.82 -4.45
N LEU A 2 13.42 -19.56 -4.43
CA LEU A 2 12.63 -19.59 -3.20
C LEU A 2 12.39 -21.05 -2.88
N GLU A 3 13.00 -21.58 -1.81
CA GLU A 3 12.68 -22.90 -1.31
C GLU A 3 11.19 -22.96 -0.94
N GLN A 4 10.50 -23.93 -1.48
CA GLN A 4 9.11 -24.17 -1.07
C GLN A 4 9.13 -24.66 0.39
N PRO A 5 8.19 -24.17 1.24
CA PRO A 5 8.09 -24.65 2.60
C PRO A 5 7.91 -26.18 2.64
N ASP A 6 8.53 -26.83 3.60
CA ASP A 6 8.40 -28.26 3.79
C ASP A 6 6.92 -28.61 4.06
N PRO A 7 6.32 -29.51 3.26
CA PRO A 7 4.92 -29.91 3.47
C PRO A 7 4.60 -30.41 4.88
N SER A 8 5.61 -30.87 5.63
CA SER A 8 5.46 -31.33 7.01
C SER A 8 5.24 -30.18 8.01
N GLU A 9 5.61 -28.96 7.65
CA GLU A 9 5.44 -27.76 8.46
C GLU A 9 4.09 -27.05 8.20
N CYS A 10 3.29 -27.58 7.27
CA CYS A 10 1.97 -27.04 7.00
C CYS A 10 1.01 -27.32 8.15
N PRO A 11 0.33 -26.28 8.72
CA PRO A 11 -0.64 -26.49 9.78
C PRO A 11 -1.85 -27.31 9.31
N ASP A 12 -2.14 -27.31 8.03
CA ASP A 12 -3.16 -28.16 7.41
C ASP A 12 -2.49 -29.39 6.77
N LYS A 13 -2.57 -30.51 7.44
CA LYS A 13 -2.04 -31.81 6.96
C LYS A 13 -2.83 -32.39 5.80
N SER A 14 -3.51 -31.56 5.02
CA SER A 14 -4.23 -32.00 3.83
C SER A 14 -3.27 -32.59 2.80
N PRO A 15 -3.55 -33.77 2.28
CA PRO A 15 -2.73 -34.40 1.22
C PRO A 15 -2.81 -33.66 -0.14
N ILE A 16 -3.60 -32.60 -0.23
CA ILE A 16 -3.73 -31.73 -1.41
C ILE A 16 -2.98 -30.43 -1.15
N HIS A 17 -1.72 -30.45 -1.01
CA HIS A 17 -0.64 -29.64 -1.54
C HIS A 17 -0.80 -28.15 -1.69
N GLY A 18 -1.02 -27.43 -0.66
CA GLY A 18 -0.93 -26.00 -0.74
C GLY A 18 -0.64 -25.40 0.61
N CYS A 19 0.58 -25.56 1.09
CA CYS A 19 1.07 -24.61 2.05
C CYS A 19 1.02 -23.25 1.40
N ALA A 20 0.15 -22.38 1.88
CA ALA A 20 0.31 -20.96 1.61
C ALA A 20 1.69 -20.56 2.11
N PHE A 21 2.46 -19.82 1.31
CA PHE A 21 3.68 -19.19 1.81
C PHE A 21 3.34 -18.44 3.10
N PRO A 22 4.17 -18.55 4.15
CA PRO A 22 3.97 -17.76 5.35
C PRO A 22 3.93 -16.29 4.97
N ALA A 23 3.09 -15.50 5.63
CA ALA A 23 3.02 -14.08 5.39
C ALA A 23 4.42 -13.47 5.55
N ALA A 24 4.92 -12.86 4.47
CA ALA A 24 6.19 -12.14 4.53
C ALA A 24 5.98 -10.83 5.30
N GLU A 25 6.85 -10.56 6.25
CA GLU A 25 6.88 -9.26 6.92
C GLU A 25 7.49 -8.24 5.95
N ILE A 26 6.70 -7.22 5.61
CA ILE A 26 7.18 -6.12 4.77
C ILE A 26 7.73 -5.04 5.67
N MET A 27 9.03 -4.73 5.50
CA MET A 27 9.73 -3.71 6.27
C MET A 27 10.20 -2.57 5.36
N ILE A 28 10.26 -1.36 5.92
CA ILE A 28 10.84 -0.20 5.26
C ILE A 28 12.28 -0.07 5.71
N ALA A 29 13.22 -0.16 4.75
CA ALA A 29 14.63 0.12 4.98
C ALA A 29 14.97 1.54 4.56
N MET A 30 15.73 2.27 5.37
CA MET A 30 16.17 3.62 5.07
C MET A 30 17.59 3.88 5.54
N ASN A 31 18.22 4.91 4.96
CA ASN A 31 19.56 5.35 5.38
C ASN A 31 19.49 5.89 6.82
N THR A 32 20.44 5.50 7.66
CA THR A 32 20.53 5.93 9.06
C THR A 32 20.74 7.44 9.22
N GLU A 33 21.38 8.11 8.25
CA GLU A 33 21.53 9.56 8.25
C GLU A 33 20.19 10.28 8.17
N LEU A 34 19.23 9.72 7.44
CA LEU A 34 17.88 10.28 7.32
C LEU A 34 17.15 10.37 8.67
N VAL A 35 17.49 9.52 9.62
CA VAL A 35 16.89 9.52 10.97
C VAL A 35 17.18 10.85 11.70
N ALA A 36 18.38 11.42 11.49
CA ALA A 36 18.77 12.69 12.09
C ALA A 36 18.25 13.89 11.28
N ASP A 37 18.24 13.77 9.95
CA ASP A 37 17.96 14.89 9.04
C ASP A 37 16.46 15.15 8.84
N ALA A 38 15.62 14.11 8.96
CA ALA A 38 14.18 14.20 8.73
C ALA A 38 13.39 13.32 9.71
N PRO A 39 13.35 13.66 11.01
CA PRO A 39 12.67 12.86 12.03
C PRO A 39 11.14 12.73 11.79
N GLU A 40 10.53 13.72 11.16
CA GLU A 40 9.11 13.70 10.76
C GLU A 40 8.83 12.61 9.72
N LEU A 41 9.75 12.37 8.80
CA LEU A 41 9.65 11.30 7.80
C LEU A 41 9.75 9.93 8.47
N ILE A 42 10.60 9.79 9.49
CA ILE A 42 10.69 8.56 10.29
C ILE A 42 9.38 8.29 11.02
N THR A 43 8.77 9.32 11.57
CA THR A 43 7.46 9.21 12.23
C THR A 43 6.38 8.76 11.24
N PHE A 44 6.37 9.34 10.04
CA PHE A 44 5.48 8.91 8.96
C PHE A 44 5.65 7.42 8.65
N PHE A 45 6.88 6.96 8.39
CA PHE A 45 7.13 5.56 8.05
C PHE A 45 6.81 4.58 9.19
N LYS A 46 6.96 4.99 10.45
CA LYS A 46 6.56 4.18 11.61
C LYS A 46 5.04 4.03 11.74
N ASN A 47 4.31 5.06 11.35
CA ASN A 47 2.86 5.08 11.41
C ASN A 47 2.21 4.51 10.15
N TRP A 48 2.96 4.37 9.07
CA TRP A 48 2.44 3.90 7.80
C TRP A 48 1.99 2.44 7.89
N ASP A 49 0.71 2.26 7.84
CA ASP A 49 0.07 0.94 7.83
C ASP A 49 -0.38 0.58 6.40
N TRP A 50 0.50 -0.08 5.68
CA TRP A 50 0.18 -0.69 4.40
C TRP A 50 -0.13 -2.18 4.61
N SER A 51 -1.04 -2.46 5.53
CA SER A 51 -1.54 -3.82 5.79
C SER A 51 -2.23 -4.40 4.56
N ALA A 52 -2.39 -5.72 4.54
CA ALA A 52 -3.08 -6.41 3.45
C ALA A 52 -4.48 -5.82 3.19
N GLY A 53 -5.19 -5.36 4.22
CA GLY A 53 -6.51 -4.72 4.06
C GLY A 53 -6.44 -3.40 3.30
N ASN A 54 -5.50 -2.53 3.64
CA ASN A 54 -5.30 -1.25 2.96
C ASN A 54 -4.83 -1.45 1.51
N GLN A 55 -3.90 -2.37 1.29
CA GLN A 55 -3.41 -2.72 -0.04
C GLN A 55 -4.52 -3.29 -0.92
N LEU A 56 -5.26 -4.27 -0.44
CA LEU A 56 -6.37 -4.89 -1.19
C LEU A 56 -7.48 -3.89 -1.53
N THR A 57 -7.71 -2.88 -0.71
CA THR A 57 -8.68 -1.81 -1.00
C THR A 57 -8.26 -1.00 -2.24
N ALA A 58 -6.98 -0.61 -2.32
CA ALA A 58 -6.46 0.12 -3.47
C ALA A 58 -6.39 -0.77 -4.72
N GLU A 59 -5.92 -2.02 -4.58
CA GLU A 59 -5.82 -2.98 -5.68
C GLU A 59 -7.18 -3.36 -6.24
N GLY A 60 -8.21 -3.49 -5.41
CA GLY A 60 -9.59 -3.75 -5.83
C GLY A 60 -10.09 -2.64 -6.74
N TRP A 61 -9.96 -1.38 -6.31
CA TRP A 61 -10.36 -0.26 -7.17
C TRP A 61 -9.58 -0.21 -8.49
N TYR A 62 -8.27 -0.45 -8.42
CA TYR A 62 -7.42 -0.51 -9.63
C TYR A 62 -7.92 -1.59 -10.60
N ALA A 63 -8.18 -2.80 -10.10
CA ALA A 63 -8.65 -3.91 -10.91
C ALA A 63 -9.99 -3.59 -11.61
N ASP A 64 -10.92 -2.99 -10.87
CA ASP A 64 -12.25 -2.64 -11.38
C ASP A 64 -12.23 -1.52 -12.42
N ASN A 65 -11.25 -0.61 -12.36
CA ASN A 65 -11.24 0.60 -13.18
C ASN A 65 -10.18 0.59 -14.28
N LYS A 66 -9.17 -0.26 -14.21
CA LYS A 66 -8.03 -0.32 -15.13
C LYS A 66 -8.46 -0.38 -16.60
N GLU A 67 -9.35 -1.31 -16.94
CA GLU A 67 -9.78 -1.50 -18.34
C GLU A 67 -10.50 -0.27 -18.88
N ALA A 68 -11.43 0.29 -18.12
CA ALA A 68 -12.18 1.47 -18.51
C ALA A 68 -11.28 2.70 -18.68
N LEU A 69 -10.27 2.87 -17.82
CA LEU A 69 -9.31 3.98 -17.92
C LEU A 69 -8.34 3.78 -19.09
N THR A 70 -7.89 2.57 -19.35
CA THR A 70 -7.07 2.22 -20.51
C THR A 70 -7.82 2.52 -21.81
N ASN A 71 -9.10 2.17 -21.89
CA ASN A 71 -9.95 2.45 -23.04
C ASN A 71 -10.20 3.96 -23.27
N LYS A 72 -10.03 4.78 -22.23
CA LYS A 72 -10.03 6.25 -22.32
C LYS A 72 -8.65 6.83 -22.67
N GLY A 73 -7.66 5.99 -22.98
CA GLY A 73 -6.32 6.41 -23.39
C GLY A 73 -5.38 6.75 -22.23
N LYS A 74 -5.72 6.38 -20.99
CA LYS A 74 -4.86 6.59 -19.84
C LYS A 74 -3.67 5.64 -19.84
N THR A 75 -2.49 6.17 -19.52
CA THR A 75 -1.27 5.38 -19.31
C THR A 75 -1.34 4.62 -17.99
N SER A 76 -0.49 3.60 -17.82
CA SER A 76 -0.40 2.87 -16.56
C SER A 76 -0.05 3.78 -15.39
N GLU A 77 0.85 4.76 -15.57
CA GLU A 77 1.22 5.72 -14.54
C GLU A 77 0.04 6.61 -14.12
N GLU A 78 -0.74 7.08 -15.09
CA GLU A 78 -1.96 7.85 -14.80
C GLU A 78 -3.00 7.02 -14.06
N ILE A 79 -3.12 5.72 -14.35
CA ILE A 79 -4.04 4.82 -13.66
C ILE A 79 -3.57 4.57 -12.23
N TYR A 80 -2.26 4.37 -11.99
CA TYR A 80 -1.71 4.26 -10.63
C TYR A 80 -1.90 5.55 -9.84
N SER A 81 -1.66 6.69 -10.45
CA SER A 81 -1.92 7.99 -9.82
C SER A 81 -3.39 8.16 -9.44
N ALA A 82 -4.31 7.82 -10.35
CA ALA A 82 -5.74 7.88 -10.08
C ALA A 82 -6.16 6.94 -8.94
N THR A 83 -5.56 5.74 -8.87
CA THR A 83 -5.78 4.80 -7.77
C THR A 83 -5.35 5.40 -6.43
N GLY A 84 -4.17 6.03 -6.39
CA GLY A 84 -3.66 6.69 -5.19
C GLY A 84 -4.56 7.84 -4.75
N VAL A 85 -4.96 8.71 -5.67
CA VAL A 85 -5.90 9.81 -5.38
C VAL A 85 -7.24 9.28 -4.88
N TRP A 86 -7.79 8.25 -5.53
CA TRP A 86 -9.02 7.63 -5.08
C TRP A 86 -8.90 7.06 -3.67
N TYR A 87 -7.81 6.34 -3.38
CA TYR A 87 -7.57 5.76 -2.06
C TYR A 87 -7.53 6.84 -0.98
N LEU A 88 -6.76 7.91 -1.20
CA LEU A 88 -6.66 9.01 -0.24
C LEU A 88 -8.00 9.76 -0.03
N LYS A 89 -8.86 9.82 -1.05
CA LYS A 89 -10.19 10.44 -0.93
C LYS A 89 -11.22 9.55 -0.21
N ASN A 90 -11.08 8.25 -0.30
CA ASN A 90 -12.09 7.29 0.17
C ASN A 90 -11.64 6.49 1.40
N ASN A 91 -10.45 6.78 1.94
CA ASN A 91 -9.94 6.10 3.11
C ASN A 91 -9.26 7.13 4.04
N ASP A 92 -9.61 7.12 5.30
CA ASP A 92 -9.05 8.06 6.30
C ASP A 92 -7.81 7.51 7.04
N ALA A 93 -7.43 6.24 6.82
CA ALA A 93 -6.32 5.62 7.54
C ALA A 93 -5.00 6.41 7.40
N TRP A 94 -4.73 6.94 6.20
CA TRP A 94 -3.52 7.72 5.92
C TRP A 94 -3.38 8.99 6.77
N LYS A 95 -4.48 9.55 7.27
CA LYS A 95 -4.46 10.76 8.12
C LYS A 95 -3.70 10.54 9.43
N SER A 96 -3.72 9.32 9.94
CA SER A 96 -2.94 8.94 11.13
C SER A 96 -1.44 8.75 10.86
N TRP A 97 -1.04 8.68 9.59
CA TRP A 97 0.36 8.48 9.20
C TRP A 97 1.16 9.77 9.13
N THR A 98 0.46 10.89 8.93
CA THR A 98 1.06 12.20 8.69
C THR A 98 0.81 13.15 9.86
N PRO A 99 1.73 14.11 10.11
CA PRO A 99 1.45 15.23 11.00
C PRO A 99 0.25 16.07 10.52
N ASP A 100 -0.49 16.68 11.43
CA ASP A 100 -1.71 17.45 11.13
C ASP A 100 -1.52 18.50 10.04
N GLU A 101 -0.38 19.21 10.05
CA GLU A 101 -0.06 20.21 9.03
C GLU A 101 0.08 19.60 7.63
N VAL A 102 0.67 18.41 7.53
CA VAL A 102 0.81 17.69 6.25
C VAL A 102 -0.53 17.15 5.81
N THR A 103 -1.30 16.58 6.74
CA THR A 103 -2.68 16.11 6.50
C THR A 103 -3.53 17.21 5.88
N ALA A 104 -3.53 18.41 6.48
CA ALA A 104 -4.29 19.54 5.96
C ALA A 104 -3.88 19.97 4.55
N LYS A 105 -2.58 19.94 4.23
CA LYS A 105 -2.06 20.23 2.88
C LYS A 105 -2.51 19.20 1.85
N VAL A 106 -2.49 17.92 2.22
CA VAL A 106 -2.95 16.83 1.35
C VAL A 106 -4.45 16.93 1.11
N GLU A 107 -5.26 17.16 2.14
CA GLU A 107 -6.70 17.37 1.99
C GLU A 107 -7.03 18.56 1.07
N ALA A 108 -6.32 19.67 1.23
CA ALA A 108 -6.48 20.83 0.35
C ALA A 108 -6.07 20.56 -1.11
N ALA A 109 -5.10 19.69 -1.34
CA ALA A 109 -4.72 19.24 -2.68
C ALA A 109 -5.78 18.30 -3.27
N LEU A 110 -6.23 17.31 -2.50
CA LEU A 110 -7.26 16.36 -2.92
C LEU A 110 -8.59 17.02 -3.28
N ALA A 111 -8.92 18.14 -2.62
CA ALA A 111 -10.13 18.91 -2.92
C ALA A 111 -10.09 19.58 -4.31
N LYS A 112 -8.90 19.74 -4.92
CA LYS A 112 -8.71 20.31 -6.25
C LYS A 112 -8.67 19.27 -7.36
N GLU A 113 -8.45 18.02 -6.98
CA GLU A 113 -8.46 16.91 -7.93
C GLU A 113 -9.91 16.53 -8.27
N SER A 114 -10.24 16.57 -9.56
CA SER A 114 -11.60 16.29 -10.09
C SER A 114 -11.77 14.82 -10.42
#